data_56de4d7bd289670d8085024f564e4768
#
_entry.id   56de4d7bd289670d8085024f564e4768
#
_cell.length_a   1.000
_cell.length_b   1.000
_cell.length_c   1.000
_cell.angle_alpha   90.00
_cell.angle_beta   90.00
_cell.angle_gamma   90.00
#
_symmetry.space_group_name_H-M   'P 1'
#
loop_
_entity.id
_entity.type
_entity.pdbx_description
1 polymer ?
#
loop_
_entity_poly.entity_id
_entity_poly.type
_entity_poly.pdbx_seq_one_letter_code
_entity_poly.pdbx_strand_id
1 'polypeptide(L)'
;INLFSTSTTTTVTNNSSGHIYNSNTNEAIKLDGSSTLTNSGKIENKNSPTNNSIRLVGNDNTIILKDKSILIGTIDAGSTTGNTLKFQHGMGQGYYYKTSGDFVLQDLDGNQVVKGSAGSVGQGSTETLDELLSYKSMSLRNFFNKFNKAEDKESWGETYVSNLKRDSHTGNLALGYDLTNYGANLINQIENANFVIVFEGGSQKFVKDHKIDYQNISAGIYLPQKDNPYLDLDLFILGGITLKDGKRTI
;
A
#
# COMPACT_ATOMS: atom_id res chain seq x y z
N ILE A 1 -13.17 -25.35 -14.94
CA ILE A 1 -12.27 -25.87 -16.01
C ILE A 1 -11.29 -26.82 -15.37
N ASN A 2 -11.28 -28.07 -15.79
CA ASN A 2 -10.27 -29.04 -15.37
C ASN A 2 -9.20 -29.13 -16.45
N LEU A 3 -7.96 -28.89 -16.08
CA LEU A 3 -6.80 -28.99 -16.95
C LEU A 3 -5.98 -30.17 -16.47
N PHE A 4 -6.00 -31.23 -17.24
CA PHE A 4 -5.19 -32.42 -16.99
C PHE A 4 -4.00 -32.43 -17.96
N SER A 5 -2.81 -32.47 -17.41
CA SER A 5 -1.59 -32.71 -18.18
C SER A 5 -1.02 -34.07 -17.78
N THR A 6 -0.97 -35.01 -18.71
CA THR A 6 -0.33 -36.31 -18.49
C THR A 6 1.13 -36.34 -18.95
N SER A 7 1.60 -35.36 -19.73
CA SER A 7 2.99 -35.28 -20.17
C SER A 7 3.40 -33.98 -20.90
N THR A 8 2.50 -33.01 -21.08
CA THR A 8 2.80 -31.75 -21.77
C THR A 8 2.38 -30.56 -20.93
N THR A 9 3.18 -29.51 -20.92
CA THR A 9 2.86 -28.25 -20.25
C THR A 9 1.57 -27.67 -20.81
N THR A 10 0.55 -27.53 -19.98
CA THR A 10 -0.72 -26.89 -20.37
C THR A 10 -0.69 -25.40 -20.02
N THR A 11 -1.00 -24.56 -20.98
CA THR A 11 -1.10 -23.11 -20.76
C THR A 11 -2.53 -22.62 -20.91
N VAL A 12 -2.99 -21.85 -19.95
CA VAL A 12 -4.29 -21.17 -19.96
C VAL A 12 -4.08 -19.69 -19.79
N THR A 13 -4.77 -18.91 -20.62
CA THR A 13 -4.80 -17.45 -20.51
C THR A 13 -6.22 -16.96 -20.35
N ASN A 14 -6.49 -16.27 -19.24
CA ASN A 14 -7.74 -15.53 -19.04
C ASN A 14 -7.47 -14.04 -19.31
N ASN A 15 -8.01 -13.53 -20.40
CA ASN A 15 -7.82 -12.14 -20.82
C ASN A 15 -8.56 -11.15 -19.91
N SER A 16 -8.29 -9.86 -20.04
CA SER A 16 -8.84 -8.79 -19.19
C SER A 16 -10.38 -8.68 -19.20
N SER A 17 -11.04 -9.13 -20.25
CA SER A 17 -12.50 -9.23 -20.33
C SER A 17 -13.04 -10.62 -19.95
N GLY A 18 -12.16 -11.58 -19.69
CA GLY A 18 -12.53 -12.97 -19.40
C GLY A 18 -13.06 -13.13 -17.98
N HIS A 19 -14.11 -13.93 -17.83
CA HIS A 19 -14.67 -14.32 -16.55
C HIS A 19 -14.81 -15.83 -16.47
N ILE A 20 -13.99 -16.45 -15.63
CA ILE A 20 -14.03 -17.89 -15.33
C ILE A 20 -14.66 -18.06 -13.96
N TYR A 21 -15.72 -18.82 -13.86
CA TYR A 21 -16.39 -19.03 -12.58
C TYR A 21 -16.94 -20.44 -12.40
N ASN A 22 -17.16 -20.81 -11.14
CA ASN A 22 -17.92 -21.98 -10.74
C ASN A 22 -19.01 -21.56 -9.74
N SER A 23 -20.24 -22.04 -9.94
CA SER A 23 -21.38 -21.78 -9.04
C SER A 23 -21.61 -22.91 -8.03
N ASN A 24 -20.84 -23.98 -8.10
CA ASN A 24 -20.91 -25.13 -7.19
C ASN A 24 -19.83 -25.04 -6.10
N THR A 25 -19.75 -26.05 -5.26
CA THR A 25 -18.77 -26.14 -4.18
C THR A 25 -17.33 -26.38 -4.66
N ASN A 26 -17.13 -26.78 -5.92
CA ASN A 26 -15.80 -27.03 -6.49
C ASN A 26 -15.10 -25.74 -6.90
N GLU A 27 -13.81 -25.84 -7.15
CA GLU A 27 -12.98 -24.77 -7.70
C GLU A 27 -13.43 -24.33 -9.11
N ALA A 28 -13.13 -23.06 -9.50
CA ALA A 28 -13.37 -22.59 -10.86
C ALA A 28 -12.31 -23.13 -11.83
N ILE A 29 -11.08 -23.28 -11.37
CA ILE A 29 -9.95 -23.85 -12.12
C ILE A 29 -9.25 -24.91 -11.27
N LYS A 30 -8.96 -26.05 -11.90
CA LYS A 30 -8.11 -27.10 -11.34
C LYS A 30 -6.89 -27.29 -12.25
N LEU A 31 -5.68 -27.15 -11.68
CA LEU A 31 -4.42 -27.33 -12.39
C LEU A 31 -3.77 -28.64 -11.95
N ASP A 32 -3.47 -29.48 -12.92
CA ASP A 32 -2.65 -30.67 -12.75
C ASP A 32 -1.21 -30.40 -13.27
N GLY A 33 -0.21 -31.00 -12.71
CA GLY A 33 1.22 -30.70 -12.80
C GLY A 33 1.78 -29.97 -14.02
N SER A 34 2.81 -29.18 -13.82
CA SER A 34 3.55 -28.42 -14.84
C SER A 34 2.70 -27.49 -15.72
N SER A 35 1.57 -27.03 -15.21
CA SER A 35 0.63 -26.14 -15.94
C SER A 35 0.93 -24.67 -15.65
N THR A 36 0.67 -23.83 -16.66
CA THR A 36 0.80 -22.37 -16.52
C THR A 36 -0.58 -21.69 -16.70
N LEU A 37 -1.01 -20.95 -15.70
CA LEU A 37 -2.19 -20.10 -15.75
C LEU A 37 -1.78 -18.62 -15.75
N THR A 38 -2.15 -17.89 -16.78
CA THR A 38 -2.04 -16.43 -16.82
C THR A 38 -3.40 -15.80 -16.68
N ASN A 39 -3.60 -14.96 -15.67
CA ASN A 39 -4.87 -14.27 -15.44
C ASN A 39 -4.71 -12.74 -15.52
N SER A 40 -5.51 -12.13 -16.38
CA SER A 40 -5.71 -10.68 -16.47
C SER A 40 -7.18 -10.29 -16.25
N GLY A 41 -8.07 -11.28 -16.15
CA GLY A 41 -9.50 -11.12 -15.99
C GLY A 41 -9.99 -11.57 -14.62
N LYS A 42 -11.26 -11.95 -14.53
CA LYS A 42 -11.88 -12.41 -13.29
C LYS A 42 -11.90 -13.94 -13.19
N ILE A 43 -11.50 -14.46 -12.04
CA ILE A 43 -11.69 -15.88 -11.65
C ILE A 43 -12.43 -15.91 -10.32
N GLU A 44 -13.55 -16.64 -10.25
CA GLU A 44 -14.46 -16.54 -9.13
C GLU A 44 -15.04 -17.90 -8.73
N ASN A 45 -15.06 -18.18 -7.42
CA ASN A 45 -15.97 -19.18 -6.87
C ASN A 45 -17.24 -18.47 -6.39
N LYS A 46 -18.33 -18.58 -7.18
CA LYS A 46 -19.60 -17.90 -6.87
C LYS A 46 -20.35 -18.52 -5.69
N ASN A 47 -20.04 -19.75 -5.34
CA ASN A 47 -20.71 -20.42 -4.24
C ASN A 47 -20.31 -19.80 -2.89
N SER A 48 -19.01 -19.50 -2.71
CA SER A 48 -18.52 -18.80 -1.53
C SER A 48 -17.17 -18.17 -1.80
N PRO A 49 -16.92 -16.92 -1.34
CA PRO A 49 -15.62 -16.28 -1.42
C PRO A 49 -14.55 -16.94 -0.52
N THR A 50 -14.93 -17.86 0.33
CA THR A 50 -14.02 -18.66 1.17
C THR A 50 -13.58 -19.96 0.54
N ASN A 51 -14.28 -20.41 -0.50
CA ASN A 51 -13.93 -21.62 -1.25
C ASN A 51 -12.75 -21.38 -2.19
N ASN A 52 -12.16 -22.46 -2.69
CA ASN A 52 -11.08 -22.38 -3.65
C ASN A 52 -11.61 -21.87 -4.99
N SER A 53 -10.96 -20.84 -5.53
CA SER A 53 -11.18 -20.40 -6.91
C SER A 53 -10.21 -21.13 -7.85
N ILE A 54 -8.99 -21.39 -7.39
CA ILE A 54 -7.97 -22.15 -8.10
C ILE A 54 -7.46 -23.24 -7.16
N ARG A 55 -7.41 -24.49 -7.63
CA ARG A 55 -6.84 -25.62 -6.90
C ARG A 55 -5.73 -26.29 -7.71
N LEU A 56 -4.61 -26.54 -7.07
CA LEU A 56 -3.49 -27.27 -7.63
C LEU A 56 -3.55 -28.70 -7.11
N VAL A 57 -3.49 -29.68 -8.02
CA VAL A 57 -3.50 -31.10 -7.68
C VAL A 57 -2.22 -31.83 -8.13
N GLY A 58 -1.38 -31.14 -8.91
CA GLY A 58 -0.05 -31.60 -9.30
C GLY A 58 1.03 -30.59 -8.92
N ASN A 59 2.28 -30.99 -9.06
CA ASN A 59 3.47 -30.19 -8.73
C ASN A 59 3.85 -29.24 -9.88
N ASP A 60 4.76 -28.29 -9.59
CA ASP A 60 5.47 -27.45 -10.58
C ASP A 60 4.55 -26.57 -11.43
N ASN A 61 3.41 -26.15 -10.89
CA ASN A 61 2.52 -25.22 -11.57
C ASN A 61 2.99 -23.77 -11.42
N THR A 62 2.71 -22.97 -12.44
CA THR A 62 2.95 -21.53 -12.44
C THR A 62 1.64 -20.78 -12.61
N ILE A 63 1.35 -19.87 -11.68
CA ILE A 63 0.23 -18.93 -11.79
C ILE A 63 0.80 -17.53 -11.93
N ILE A 64 0.38 -16.80 -12.98
CA ILE A 64 0.78 -15.42 -13.24
C ILE A 64 -0.47 -14.55 -13.12
N LEU A 65 -0.49 -13.68 -12.11
CA LEU A 65 -1.56 -12.72 -11.87
C LEU A 65 -1.11 -11.35 -12.39
N LYS A 66 -1.75 -10.89 -13.45
CA LYS A 66 -1.43 -9.63 -14.13
C LYS A 66 -2.30 -8.48 -13.61
N ASP A 67 -1.96 -7.27 -14.03
CA ASP A 67 -2.75 -6.06 -13.77
C ASP A 67 -4.22 -6.31 -14.18
N LYS A 68 -5.16 -5.82 -13.36
CA LYS A 68 -6.61 -6.07 -13.46
C LYS A 68 -7.07 -7.51 -13.13
N SER A 69 -6.17 -8.38 -12.69
CA SER A 69 -6.54 -9.71 -12.21
C SER A 69 -7.43 -9.62 -10.98
N ILE A 70 -8.65 -10.13 -11.08
CA ILE A 70 -9.60 -10.26 -9.97
C ILE A 70 -9.72 -11.73 -9.61
N LEU A 71 -9.48 -12.04 -8.34
CA LEU A 71 -9.65 -13.38 -7.81
C LEU A 71 -10.57 -13.36 -6.60
N ILE A 72 -11.70 -14.07 -6.70
CA ILE A 72 -12.66 -14.24 -5.60
C ILE A 72 -12.64 -15.70 -5.18
N GLY A 73 -12.01 -15.95 -4.04
CA GLY A 73 -11.74 -17.28 -3.52
C GLY A 73 -10.25 -17.48 -3.19
N THR A 74 -9.88 -18.69 -2.80
CA THR A 74 -8.52 -19.04 -2.40
C THR A 74 -7.77 -19.73 -3.54
N ILE A 75 -6.47 -19.45 -3.67
CA ILE A 75 -5.53 -20.25 -4.46
C ILE A 75 -4.99 -21.34 -3.52
N ASP A 76 -5.34 -22.57 -3.77
CA ASP A 76 -4.99 -23.69 -2.91
C ASP A 76 -4.00 -24.62 -3.58
N ALA A 77 -2.79 -24.71 -3.02
CA ALA A 77 -1.78 -25.67 -3.44
C ALA A 77 -1.87 -27.01 -2.70
N GLY A 78 -2.68 -27.08 -1.62
CA GLY A 78 -2.77 -28.31 -0.82
C GLY A 78 -1.39 -28.79 -0.35
N SER A 79 -1.06 -30.04 -0.66
CA SER A 79 0.24 -30.65 -0.37
C SER A 79 1.21 -30.71 -1.58
N THR A 80 0.85 -30.05 -2.69
CA THR A 80 1.69 -30.04 -3.89
C THR A 80 2.90 -29.12 -3.71
N THR A 81 4.01 -29.42 -4.42
CA THR A 81 5.29 -28.72 -4.27
C THR A 81 5.77 -28.11 -5.58
N GLY A 82 6.79 -27.23 -5.52
CA GLY A 82 7.37 -26.59 -6.70
C GLY A 82 6.48 -25.54 -7.37
N ASN A 83 5.35 -25.18 -6.77
CA ASN A 83 4.43 -24.24 -7.36
C ASN A 83 4.92 -22.80 -7.21
N THR A 84 4.76 -22.00 -8.26
CA THR A 84 5.18 -20.62 -8.31
C THR A 84 3.97 -19.70 -8.53
N LEU A 85 3.86 -18.65 -7.73
CA LEU A 85 2.88 -17.60 -7.89
C LEU A 85 3.61 -16.29 -8.24
N LYS A 86 3.39 -15.80 -9.46
CA LYS A 86 4.04 -14.61 -10.02
C LYS A 86 3.05 -13.47 -10.11
N PHE A 87 3.46 -12.28 -9.72
CA PHE A 87 2.66 -11.06 -9.77
C PHE A 87 3.21 -10.09 -10.80
N GLN A 88 2.32 -9.49 -11.57
CA GLN A 88 2.63 -8.46 -12.57
C GLN A 88 1.53 -7.40 -12.55
N HIS A 89 1.46 -6.61 -11.45
CA HIS A 89 0.45 -5.60 -11.22
C HIS A 89 0.91 -4.17 -11.51
N GLY A 90 2.16 -4.02 -11.87
CA GLY A 90 2.84 -2.74 -12.00
C GLY A 90 3.58 -2.37 -10.72
N MET A 91 4.54 -1.50 -10.92
CA MET A 91 5.44 -1.05 -9.87
C MET A 91 4.69 -0.24 -8.80
N GLY A 92 5.03 -0.49 -7.54
CA GLY A 92 4.46 0.21 -6.41
C GLY A 92 2.97 -0.08 -6.15
N GLN A 93 2.40 -1.11 -6.75
CA GLN A 93 1.02 -1.51 -6.53
C GLN A 93 0.92 -2.48 -5.35
N GLY A 94 0.11 -2.13 -4.34
CA GLY A 94 -0.28 -3.06 -3.29
C GLY A 94 -1.35 -4.02 -3.82
N TYR A 95 -1.18 -5.31 -3.54
CA TYR A 95 -2.17 -6.35 -3.84
C TYR A 95 -2.17 -7.41 -2.74
N TYR A 96 -3.27 -8.13 -2.65
CA TYR A 96 -3.42 -9.24 -1.71
C TYR A 96 -4.24 -10.36 -2.34
N TYR A 97 -3.73 -11.58 -2.27
CA TYR A 97 -4.45 -12.80 -2.67
C TYR A 97 -4.44 -13.81 -1.54
N LYS A 98 -5.57 -14.41 -1.29
CA LYS A 98 -5.69 -15.47 -0.30
C LYS A 98 -5.09 -16.76 -0.86
N THR A 99 -4.11 -17.33 -0.16
CA THR A 99 -3.44 -18.57 -0.56
C THR A 99 -3.46 -19.60 0.55
N SER A 100 -3.39 -20.87 0.18
CA SER A 100 -3.23 -22.04 1.06
C SER A 100 -2.19 -22.99 0.47
N GLY A 101 -1.33 -23.57 1.30
CA GLY A 101 -0.20 -24.38 0.88
C GLY A 101 1.04 -23.55 0.51
N ASP A 102 2.07 -24.21 -0.01
CA ASP A 102 3.36 -23.60 -0.27
C ASP A 102 3.51 -23.11 -1.71
N PHE A 103 4.01 -21.87 -1.83
CA PHE A 103 4.32 -21.23 -3.10
C PHE A 103 5.70 -20.54 -3.04
N VAL A 104 6.43 -20.61 -4.13
CA VAL A 104 7.48 -19.66 -4.43
C VAL A 104 6.83 -18.39 -4.94
N LEU A 105 6.92 -17.30 -4.18
CA LEU A 105 6.31 -16.00 -4.53
C LEU A 105 7.32 -15.12 -5.25
N GLN A 106 6.93 -14.56 -6.39
CA GLN A 106 7.77 -13.70 -7.19
C GLN A 106 6.97 -12.51 -7.73
N ASP A 107 7.43 -11.29 -7.49
CA ASP A 107 6.89 -10.10 -8.13
C ASP A 107 7.76 -9.75 -9.35
N LEU A 108 7.14 -9.69 -10.53
CA LEU A 108 7.83 -9.44 -11.80
C LEU A 108 8.12 -7.95 -12.02
N ASP A 109 7.48 -7.08 -11.24
CA ASP A 109 7.67 -5.63 -11.30
C ASP A 109 8.64 -5.13 -10.21
N GLY A 110 9.23 -6.05 -9.42
CA GLY A 110 10.23 -5.73 -8.40
C GLY A 110 9.68 -5.22 -7.07
N ASN A 111 8.35 -5.37 -6.82
CA ASN A 111 7.80 -5.06 -5.50
C ASN A 111 8.21 -6.13 -4.48
N GLN A 112 8.31 -5.71 -3.23
CA GLN A 112 8.60 -6.63 -2.13
C GLN A 112 7.41 -7.55 -1.86
N VAL A 113 7.61 -8.84 -1.96
CA VAL A 113 6.59 -9.85 -1.64
C VAL A 113 6.59 -10.13 -0.14
N VAL A 114 5.41 -10.12 0.47
CA VAL A 114 5.21 -10.46 1.87
C VAL A 114 4.96 -11.96 2.00
N LYS A 115 5.84 -12.66 2.72
CA LYS A 115 5.72 -14.10 2.98
C LYS A 115 4.57 -14.38 3.94
N GLY A 116 3.77 -15.40 3.62
CA GLY A 116 2.63 -15.83 4.45
C GLY A 116 1.27 -15.28 4.01
N SER A 117 1.26 -14.31 3.13
CA SER A 117 0.11 -13.86 2.36
C SER A 117 0.61 -13.56 0.97
N ALA A 118 -0.11 -13.94 -0.07
CA ALA A 118 0.26 -13.55 -1.43
C ALA A 118 -0.07 -12.07 -1.63
N GLY A 119 0.73 -11.23 -1.04
CA GLY A 119 0.59 -9.79 -1.08
C GLY A 119 1.92 -9.11 -1.34
N SER A 120 1.89 -7.88 -1.74
CA SER A 120 3.06 -7.02 -1.76
C SER A 120 2.74 -5.68 -1.10
N VAL A 121 3.76 -5.14 -0.47
CA VAL A 121 3.76 -3.72 -0.10
C VAL A 121 4.42 -3.01 -1.27
N GLY A 122 3.66 -2.20 -2.00
CA GLY A 122 4.21 -1.44 -3.10
C GLY A 122 5.35 -0.55 -2.61
N GLN A 123 6.46 -0.59 -3.30
CA GLN A 123 7.65 0.21 -2.98
C GLN A 123 7.32 1.70 -2.95
N GLY A 124 6.40 2.16 -3.81
CA GLY A 124 5.90 3.52 -3.79
C GLY A 124 5.14 3.91 -2.53
N SER A 125 4.54 2.97 -1.78
CA SER A 125 3.87 3.30 -0.52
C SER A 125 4.85 3.54 0.63
N THR A 126 6.03 2.92 0.61
CA THR A 126 7.13 3.22 1.54
C THR A 126 7.81 4.54 1.19
N GLU A 127 8.13 4.79 -0.05
CA GLU A 127 8.70 6.07 -0.51
C GLU A 127 7.78 7.26 -0.20
N THR A 128 6.48 7.11 -0.45
CA THR A 128 5.52 8.18 -0.13
C THR A 128 5.36 8.41 1.36
N LEU A 129 5.53 7.40 2.20
CA LEU A 129 5.52 7.59 3.64
C LEU A 129 6.71 8.45 4.10
N ASP A 130 7.91 8.19 3.58
CA ASP A 130 9.11 8.95 3.90
C ASP A 130 9.00 10.41 3.42
N GLU A 131 8.44 10.64 2.24
CA GLU A 131 8.18 11.98 1.72
C GLU A 131 7.13 12.73 2.55
N LEU A 132 6.04 12.06 2.96
CA LEU A 132 5.03 12.64 3.84
C LEU A 132 5.61 13.02 5.20
N LEU A 133 6.45 12.17 5.78
CA LEU A 133 7.14 12.46 7.04
C LEU A 133 8.11 13.65 6.90
N SER A 134 8.84 13.71 5.80
CA SER A 134 9.75 14.82 5.50
C SER A 134 9.00 16.13 5.31
N TYR A 135 7.89 16.10 4.56
CA TYR A 135 7.01 17.25 4.38
C TYR A 135 6.41 17.73 5.70
N LYS A 136 5.91 16.80 6.53
CA LYS A 136 5.37 17.11 7.85
C LYS A 136 6.43 17.75 8.75
N SER A 137 7.64 17.22 8.77
CA SER A 137 8.76 17.78 9.55
C SER A 137 9.09 19.19 9.11
N MET A 138 9.11 19.46 7.81
CA MET A 138 9.36 20.79 7.25
C MET A 138 8.21 21.77 7.57
N SER A 139 6.97 21.32 7.49
CA SER A 139 5.79 22.11 7.84
C SER A 139 5.81 22.50 9.32
N LEU A 140 6.10 21.57 10.22
CA LEU A 140 6.24 21.82 11.65
C LEU A 140 7.40 22.77 11.96
N ARG A 141 8.55 22.62 11.31
CA ARG A 141 9.66 23.54 11.46
C ARG A 141 9.25 24.98 11.07
N ASN A 142 8.54 25.15 9.96
CA ASN A 142 8.04 26.46 9.54
C ASN A 142 7.03 27.03 10.56
N PHE A 143 6.16 26.19 11.11
CA PHE A 143 5.22 26.56 12.17
C PHE A 143 5.96 27.06 13.43
N PHE A 144 6.93 26.32 13.93
CA PHE A 144 7.74 26.73 15.09
C PHE A 144 8.54 28.01 14.84
N ASN A 145 9.11 28.17 13.63
CA ASN A 145 9.82 29.39 13.26
C ASN A 145 8.90 30.64 13.27
N LYS A 146 7.65 30.48 12.86
CA LYS A 146 6.67 31.56 12.93
C LYS A 146 6.29 31.86 14.38
N PHE A 147 6.03 30.82 15.18
CA PHE A 147 5.75 30.96 16.60
C PHE A 147 6.88 31.67 17.34
N ASN A 148 8.13 31.31 17.08
CA ASN A 148 9.29 31.93 17.72
C ASN A 148 9.44 33.43 17.40
N LYS A 149 8.89 33.88 16.27
CA LYS A 149 8.88 35.29 15.83
C LYS A 149 7.64 36.06 16.27
N ALA A 150 6.63 35.37 16.80
CA ALA A 150 5.42 36.03 17.27
C ALA A 150 5.69 36.89 18.51
N GLU A 151 5.03 38.04 18.61
CA GLU A 151 5.14 38.96 19.74
C GLU A 151 4.47 38.38 20.98
N ASP A 152 3.32 37.75 20.79
CA ASP A 152 2.59 37.03 21.83
C ASP A 152 2.84 35.52 21.70
N LYS A 153 3.46 34.93 22.74
CA LYS A 153 3.88 33.53 22.73
C LYS A 153 3.06 32.63 23.65
N GLU A 154 2.01 33.15 24.28
CA GLU A 154 1.21 32.32 25.18
C GLU A 154 0.43 31.25 24.42
N SER A 155 -0.21 31.62 23.30
CA SER A 155 -0.86 30.64 22.43
C SER A 155 -0.85 31.11 20.98
N TRP A 156 -0.63 30.20 20.07
CA TRP A 156 -0.60 30.48 18.65
C TRP A 156 -1.12 29.31 17.83
N GLY A 157 -1.72 29.62 16.70
CA GLY A 157 -2.25 28.58 15.82
C GLY A 157 -2.22 28.99 14.35
N GLU A 158 -2.11 28.02 13.49
CA GLU A 158 -2.26 28.20 12.06
C GLU A 158 -3.07 27.07 11.43
N THR A 159 -3.79 27.39 10.38
CA THR A 159 -4.40 26.42 9.48
C THR A 159 -3.68 26.46 8.15
N TYR A 160 -3.63 25.33 7.46
CA TYR A 160 -2.98 25.25 6.17
C TYR A 160 -3.69 24.30 5.21
N VAL A 161 -3.54 24.57 3.94
CA VAL A 161 -3.84 23.66 2.85
C VAL A 161 -2.63 23.62 1.93
N SER A 162 -2.23 22.45 1.50
CA SER A 162 -1.13 22.29 0.58
C SER A 162 -1.43 21.21 -0.46
N ASN A 163 -0.88 21.41 -1.63
CA ASN A 163 -0.91 20.45 -2.71
C ASN A 163 0.53 20.12 -3.10
N LEU A 164 0.85 18.83 -3.15
CA LEU A 164 2.11 18.31 -3.62
C LEU A 164 1.86 17.37 -4.78
N LYS A 165 2.58 17.56 -5.86
CA LYS A 165 2.53 16.68 -7.02
C LYS A 165 3.89 16.10 -7.29
N ARG A 166 3.94 14.80 -7.52
CA ARG A 166 5.12 14.09 -8.00
C ARG A 166 4.78 13.38 -9.30
N ASP A 167 5.54 13.66 -10.35
CA ASP A 167 5.40 12.95 -11.61
C ASP A 167 6.14 11.61 -11.54
N SER A 168 5.59 10.60 -12.22
CA SER A 168 6.25 9.30 -12.34
C SER A 168 7.46 9.41 -13.27
N HIS A 169 8.59 8.84 -12.88
CA HIS A 169 9.78 8.74 -13.73
C HIS A 169 9.93 7.32 -14.29
N THR A 170 10.00 7.22 -15.61
CA THR A 170 10.39 5.99 -16.30
C THR A 170 11.85 5.68 -15.97
N GLY A 171 12.08 4.51 -15.37
CA GLY A 171 13.43 4.04 -15.00
C GLY A 171 13.77 4.17 -13.51
N ASN A 172 13.03 4.95 -12.75
CA ASN A 172 13.07 4.94 -11.30
C ASN A 172 11.79 4.36 -10.73
N LEU A 173 11.90 3.70 -9.58
CA LEU A 173 10.80 3.06 -8.85
C LEU A 173 9.77 4.06 -8.28
N ALA A 174 9.97 5.36 -8.54
CA ALA A 174 9.14 6.43 -8.01
C ALA A 174 7.79 6.55 -8.72
N LEU A 175 6.72 6.28 -7.98
CA LEU A 175 5.34 6.49 -8.47
C LEU A 175 4.96 7.97 -8.47
N GLY A 176 4.27 8.39 -9.53
CA GLY A 176 3.59 9.69 -9.54
C GLY A 176 2.38 9.69 -8.59
N TYR A 177 2.15 10.81 -7.92
CA TYR A 177 0.98 11.03 -7.09
C TYR A 177 0.61 12.50 -6.99
N ASP A 178 -0.67 12.76 -6.72
CA ASP A 178 -1.20 14.05 -6.27
C ASP A 178 -1.59 13.93 -4.80
N LEU A 179 -0.99 14.75 -3.93
CA LEU A 179 -1.32 14.84 -2.52
C LEU A 179 -1.99 16.17 -2.23
N THR A 180 -3.19 16.14 -1.68
CA THR A 180 -3.82 17.29 -1.06
C THR A 180 -3.80 17.09 0.45
N ASN A 181 -3.25 18.08 1.16
CA ASN A 181 -3.07 18.04 2.60
C ASN A 181 -3.70 19.29 3.24
N TYR A 182 -4.36 19.14 4.36
CA TYR A 182 -4.93 20.23 5.14
C TYR A 182 -4.79 19.95 6.62
N GLY A 183 -4.69 21.00 7.41
CA GLY A 183 -4.54 20.80 8.85
C GLY A 183 -4.61 22.08 9.66
N ALA A 184 -4.46 21.87 10.95
CA ALA A 184 -4.32 22.93 11.95
C ALA A 184 -3.23 22.54 12.95
N ASN A 185 -2.34 23.47 13.21
CA ASN A 185 -1.32 23.37 14.25
C ASN A 185 -1.66 24.36 15.35
N LEU A 186 -1.65 23.91 16.59
CA LEU A 186 -1.89 24.73 17.78
C LEU A 186 -0.72 24.56 18.72
N ILE A 187 -0.26 25.63 19.30
CA ILE A 187 0.78 25.64 20.33
C ILE A 187 0.32 26.52 21.48
N ASN A 188 0.55 26.05 22.69
CA ASN A 188 0.27 26.77 23.92
C ASN A 188 1.44 26.66 24.87
N GLN A 189 1.91 27.80 25.38
CA GLN A 189 2.96 27.84 26.38
C GLN A 189 2.36 27.65 27.77
N ILE A 190 2.84 26.63 28.48
CA ILE A 190 2.50 26.38 29.88
C ILE A 190 3.82 26.34 30.65
N GLU A 191 4.02 27.36 31.48
CA GLU A 191 5.27 27.55 32.22
C GLU A 191 6.49 27.61 31.29
N ASN A 192 7.39 26.60 31.36
CA ASN A 192 8.62 26.52 30.58
C ASN A 192 8.51 25.55 29.37
N ALA A 193 7.35 25.03 29.10
CA ALA A 193 7.13 24.08 28.02
C ALA A 193 6.06 24.56 27.05
N ASN A 194 6.25 24.30 25.78
CA ASN A 194 5.27 24.56 24.75
C ASN A 194 4.58 23.25 24.36
N PHE A 195 3.28 23.17 24.62
CA PHE A 195 2.46 22.03 24.20
C PHE A 195 1.94 22.25 22.78
N VAL A 196 2.05 21.24 21.96
CA VAL A 196 1.67 21.29 20.53
C VAL A 196 0.60 20.26 20.26
N ILE A 197 -0.43 20.66 19.52
CA ILE A 197 -1.46 19.77 18.98
C ILE A 197 -1.49 19.98 17.48
N VAL A 198 -1.49 18.88 16.73
CA VAL A 198 -1.53 18.86 15.27
C VAL A 198 -2.72 18.04 14.83
N PHE A 199 -3.59 18.63 14.02
CA PHE A 199 -4.66 17.97 13.29
C PHE A 199 -4.31 18.03 11.81
N GLU A 200 -4.34 16.89 11.15
CA GLU A 200 -3.98 16.81 9.74
C GLU A 200 -4.87 15.80 9.02
N GLY A 201 -5.24 16.10 7.80
CA GLY A 201 -5.94 15.18 6.93
C GLY A 201 -5.53 15.40 5.50
N GLY A 202 -5.72 14.40 4.68
CA GLY A 202 -5.35 14.51 3.28
C GLY A 202 -5.81 13.35 2.44
N SER A 203 -5.62 13.52 1.15
CA SER A 203 -5.93 12.53 0.13
C SER A 203 -4.76 12.43 -0.83
N GLN A 204 -4.24 11.25 -0.99
CA GLN A 204 -3.17 10.93 -1.94
C GLN A 204 -3.74 10.07 -3.06
N LYS A 205 -3.67 10.57 -4.29
CA LYS A 205 -4.10 9.87 -5.49
C LYS A 205 -2.88 9.46 -6.30
N PHE A 206 -2.77 8.17 -6.59
CA PHE A 206 -1.73 7.62 -7.44
C PHE A 206 -2.20 7.49 -8.89
N VAL A 207 -1.28 7.40 -9.81
CA VAL A 207 -1.51 7.38 -11.27
C VAL A 207 -2.41 6.24 -11.74
N LYS A 208 -2.56 5.16 -10.96
CA LYS A 208 -3.41 4.01 -11.29
C LYS A 208 -4.48 3.82 -10.22
N ASP A 209 -5.59 4.55 -10.32
CA ASP A 209 -6.85 4.31 -9.57
C ASP A 209 -6.72 3.85 -8.11
N HIS A 210 -5.59 4.21 -7.49
CA HIS A 210 -5.33 3.97 -6.08
C HIS A 210 -5.38 5.29 -5.32
N LYS A 211 -6.20 5.34 -4.29
CA LYS A 211 -6.38 6.51 -3.44
C LYS A 211 -6.19 6.11 -1.99
N ILE A 212 -5.43 6.91 -1.26
CA ILE A 212 -5.30 6.80 0.19
C ILE A 212 -5.81 8.09 0.80
N ASP A 213 -6.82 8.00 1.64
CA ASP A 213 -7.26 9.07 2.51
C ASP A 213 -6.69 8.85 3.91
N TYR A 214 -6.26 9.92 4.59
CA TYR A 214 -5.74 9.82 5.93
C TYR A 214 -6.20 10.95 6.83
N GLN A 215 -6.25 10.68 8.12
CA GLN A 215 -6.47 11.64 9.20
C GLN A 215 -5.47 11.36 10.31
N ASN A 216 -4.87 12.43 10.82
CA ASN A 216 -3.88 12.35 11.90
C ASN A 216 -4.23 13.32 13.01
N ILE A 217 -4.07 12.87 14.22
CA ILE A 217 -4.00 13.71 15.41
C ILE A 217 -2.71 13.40 16.14
N SER A 218 -1.95 14.43 16.46
CA SER A 218 -0.69 14.30 17.20
C SER A 218 -0.63 15.36 18.28
N ALA A 219 -0.01 15.01 19.39
CA ALA A 219 0.28 15.94 20.46
C ALA A 219 1.71 15.75 20.96
N GLY A 220 2.31 16.80 21.52
CA GLY A 220 3.67 16.72 22.02
C GLY A 220 4.17 18.00 22.64
N ILE A 221 5.50 18.07 22.73
CA ILE A 221 6.21 19.17 23.38
C ILE A 221 7.22 19.75 22.39
N TYR A 222 7.29 21.06 22.35
CA TYR A 222 8.31 21.83 21.67
C TYR A 222 9.12 22.62 22.68
N LEU A 223 10.43 22.45 22.62
CA LEU A 223 11.41 23.11 23.49
C LEU A 223 12.33 23.97 22.61
N PRO A 224 12.08 25.29 22.50
CA PRO A 224 13.01 26.18 21.83
C PRO A 224 14.25 26.33 22.69
N GLN A 225 15.41 26.16 22.11
CA GLN A 225 16.65 26.46 22.83
C GLN A 225 16.93 27.95 22.75
N LYS A 226 16.72 28.64 23.86
CA LYS A 226 17.06 30.06 24.00
C LYS A 226 18.55 30.20 24.34
N ASP A 227 19.19 31.18 23.67
CA ASP A 227 20.45 31.80 24.09
C ASP A 227 21.74 30.97 23.99
N ASN A 228 21.86 30.04 23.12
CA ASN A 228 23.16 29.48 22.77
C ASN A 228 23.71 30.14 21.50
N PRO A 229 24.73 30.99 21.55
CA PRO A 229 25.27 31.67 20.38
C PRO A 229 25.99 30.75 19.40
N TYR A 230 26.19 29.49 19.75
CA TYR A 230 26.91 28.51 18.95
C TYR A 230 26.01 27.40 18.36
N LEU A 231 24.79 27.27 18.85
CA LEU A 231 23.90 26.17 18.44
C LEU A 231 22.44 26.65 18.41
N ASP A 232 21.89 26.76 17.23
CA ASP A 232 20.46 27.01 17.01
C ASP A 232 19.75 25.64 16.86
N LEU A 233 19.37 25.05 18.00
CA LEU A 233 18.75 23.74 18.06
C LEU A 233 17.37 23.81 18.70
N ASP A 234 16.35 23.57 17.93
CA ASP A 234 14.98 23.36 18.42
C ASP A 234 14.70 21.87 18.57
N LEU A 235 14.22 21.44 19.73
CA LEU A 235 13.80 20.07 19.96
C LEU A 235 12.26 19.99 20.03
N PHE A 236 11.69 19.06 19.29
CA PHE A 236 10.28 18.71 19.45
C PHE A 236 10.08 17.20 19.45
N ILE A 237 9.11 16.75 20.23
CA ILE A 237 8.68 15.35 20.29
C ILE A 237 7.18 15.34 20.14
N LEU A 238 6.68 14.65 19.12
CA LEU A 238 5.27 14.48 18.84
C LEU A 238 4.93 12.99 18.76
N GLY A 239 3.84 12.61 19.40
CA GLY A 239 3.24 11.30 19.28
C GLY A 239 1.80 11.41 18.80
N GLY A 240 1.33 10.47 17.98
CA GLY A 240 -0.03 10.57 17.46
C GLY A 240 -0.54 9.30 16.82
N ILE A 241 -1.79 9.37 16.38
CA ILE A 241 -2.50 8.29 15.70
C ILE A 241 -2.87 8.77 14.31
N THR A 242 -2.58 7.93 13.32
CA THR A 242 -2.99 8.14 11.93
C THR A 242 -3.96 7.04 11.52
N LEU A 243 -5.15 7.42 11.12
CA LEU A 243 -6.11 6.54 10.46
C LEU A 243 -5.92 6.66 8.96
N LYS A 244 -5.84 5.53 8.28
CA LYS A 244 -5.69 5.46 6.82
C LYS A 244 -6.76 4.57 6.23
N ASP A 245 -7.40 5.03 5.16
CA ASP A 245 -8.33 4.25 4.33
C ASP A 245 -7.81 4.28 2.89
N GLY A 246 -7.60 3.10 2.33
CA GLY A 246 -7.10 2.93 0.96
C GLY A 246 -8.14 2.28 0.07
N LYS A 247 -8.44 2.89 -1.08
CA LYS A 247 -9.33 2.32 -2.10
C LYS A 247 -8.55 2.13 -3.39
N ARG A 248 -8.67 0.94 -3.95
CA ARG A 248 -8.20 0.62 -5.30
C ARG A 248 -9.42 0.26 -6.14
N THR A 249 -9.61 0.94 -7.26
CA THR A 249 -10.57 0.52 -8.28
C THR A 249 -9.90 -0.57 -9.12
N ILE A 250 -10.55 -1.72 -9.21
CA ILE A 250 -10.09 -2.89 -9.98
C ILE A 250 -10.89 -2.95 -11.27
#